data_9c07a8a09035498643ae18ab7224377c
#
_entry.id   9c07a8a09035498643ae18ab7224377c
#
_cell.length_a   1.000
_cell.length_b   1.000
_cell.length_c   1.000
_cell.angle_alpha   90.00
_cell.angle_beta   90.00
_cell.angle_gamma   90.00
#
_symmetry.space_group_name_H-M   'P 1'
#
loop_
_entity.id
_entity.type
_entity.pdbx_description
1 polymer ?
#
loop_
_entity_poly.entity_id
_entity_poly.type
_entity_poly.pdbx_seq_one_letter_code
_entity_poly.pdbx_strand_id
1 'polypeptide(L)'
;MSKLIKLKIEDIPSLPRHAKLRFDHARKKWIINAPERVFELDDIAGEVMQLINGKDTLKQIIDKLLVKYEDAPNEQVTNDVVTMLQSLADKGFLTNE
;
A
#
# COMPACT_ATOMS: atom_id res chain seq x y z
N MET A 1 -9.07 1.04 21.94
CA MET A 1 -8.20 -0.06 21.54
C MET A 1 -8.23 -0.25 20.04
N SER A 2 -7.09 -0.24 19.43
CA SER A 2 -7.04 -0.37 17.98
C SER A 2 -7.10 -1.85 17.59
N LYS A 3 -7.81 -2.12 16.52
CA LYS A 3 -7.83 -3.45 15.93
C LYS A 3 -6.78 -3.51 14.85
N LEU A 4 -5.86 -4.44 14.97
CA LEU A 4 -4.91 -4.67 13.91
C LEU A 4 -5.55 -5.50 12.82
N ILE A 5 -5.39 -5.07 11.60
CA ILE A 5 -5.90 -5.77 10.44
C ILE A 5 -4.79 -6.65 9.90
N LYS A 6 -5.06 -7.94 9.75
CA LYS A 6 -4.12 -8.83 9.11
C LYS A 6 -4.53 -9.02 7.66
N LEU A 7 -3.71 -8.52 6.76
CA LEU A 7 -4.03 -8.55 5.34
C LEU A 7 -3.85 -9.95 4.76
N LYS A 8 -4.82 -10.36 3.95
CA LYS A 8 -4.78 -11.61 3.22
C LYS A 8 -4.85 -11.32 1.73
N ILE A 9 -4.41 -12.25 0.92
CA ILE A 9 -4.35 -12.01 -0.52
C ILE A 9 -5.73 -11.80 -1.15
N GLU A 10 -6.79 -12.31 -0.55
CA GLU A 10 -8.14 -12.10 -1.03
C GLU A 10 -8.77 -10.81 -0.51
N ASP A 11 -8.11 -10.11 0.39
CA ASP A 11 -8.63 -8.83 0.89
C ASP A 11 -8.48 -7.75 -0.16
N ILE A 12 -9.35 -6.75 -0.08
CA ILE A 12 -9.28 -5.58 -0.95
C ILE A 12 -8.77 -4.42 -0.12
N PRO A 13 -7.47 -4.10 -0.22
CA PRO A 13 -6.95 -2.98 0.57
C PRO A 13 -7.48 -1.65 0.07
N SER A 14 -7.67 -0.73 0.98
CA SER A 14 -8.24 0.56 0.67
C SER A 14 -7.68 1.61 1.63
N LEU A 15 -7.57 2.85 1.16
CA LEU A 15 -7.22 3.95 2.04
C LEU A 15 -8.42 4.29 2.94
N PRO A 16 -8.17 4.62 4.21
CA PRO A 16 -9.24 5.11 5.06
C PRO A 16 -9.86 6.36 4.47
N ARG A 17 -11.13 6.62 4.82
CA ARG A 17 -11.87 7.74 4.27
C ARG A 17 -11.15 9.07 4.44
N HIS A 18 -10.45 9.25 5.55
CA HIS A 18 -9.79 10.52 5.88
C HIS A 18 -8.37 10.63 5.37
N ALA A 19 -7.85 9.60 4.71
CA ALA A 19 -6.48 9.59 4.22
C ALA A 19 -6.47 9.66 2.69
N LYS A 20 -5.50 10.38 2.14
CA LYS A 20 -5.39 10.54 0.70
C LYS A 20 -3.96 10.34 0.26
N LEU A 21 -3.80 9.69 -0.87
CA LEU A 21 -2.50 9.54 -1.50
C LEU A 21 -2.24 10.75 -2.37
N ARG A 22 -1.12 11.42 -2.15
CA ARG A 22 -0.75 12.61 -2.91
C ARG A 22 0.72 12.57 -3.26
N PHE A 23 1.07 13.20 -4.37
CA PHE A 23 2.47 13.40 -4.72
C PHE A 23 2.93 14.77 -4.21
N ASP A 24 3.95 14.75 -3.37
CA ASP A 24 4.51 15.99 -2.82
C ASP A 24 5.63 16.46 -3.75
N HIS A 25 5.36 17.51 -4.50
CA HIS A 25 6.29 18.02 -5.50
C HIS A 25 7.54 18.62 -4.88
N ALA A 26 7.43 19.18 -3.69
CA ALA A 26 8.59 19.77 -3.02
C ALA A 26 9.57 18.68 -2.59
N ARG A 27 9.06 17.57 -2.07
CA ARG A 27 9.88 16.44 -1.63
C ARG A 27 10.15 15.44 -2.73
N LYS A 28 9.36 15.51 -3.81
CA LYS A 28 9.39 14.56 -4.93
C LYS A 28 9.13 13.14 -4.44
N LYS A 29 8.12 13.01 -3.58
CA LYS A 29 7.73 11.73 -2.99
C LYS A 29 6.23 11.61 -2.92
N TRP A 30 5.76 10.37 -2.96
CA TRP A 30 4.38 10.11 -2.63
C TRP A 30 4.20 10.12 -1.13
N ILE A 31 3.09 10.68 -0.68
CA ILE A 31 2.77 10.74 0.75
C ILE A 31 1.33 10.28 0.95
N ILE A 32 1.06 9.77 2.14
CA ILE A 32 -0.30 9.57 2.61
C ILE A 32 -0.63 10.74 3.52
N ASN A 33 -1.59 11.54 3.11
CA ASN A 33 -1.98 12.73 3.85
C ASN A 33 -3.22 12.44 4.66
N ALA A 34 -3.13 12.57 5.97
CA ALA A 34 -4.24 12.39 6.90
C ALA A 34 -4.31 13.63 7.80
N PRO A 35 -5.46 13.85 8.48
CA PRO A 35 -5.68 15.13 9.17
C PRO A 35 -4.59 15.57 10.13
N GLU A 36 -3.99 14.65 10.86
CA GLU A 36 -3.01 15.03 11.87
C GLU A 36 -1.63 14.46 11.61
N ARG A 37 -1.43 13.85 10.44
CA ARG A 37 -0.12 13.29 10.12
C ARG A 37 0.05 13.10 8.62
N VAL A 38 1.31 13.15 8.24
CA VAL A 38 1.71 12.91 6.87
C VAL A 38 2.73 11.78 6.92
N PHE A 39 2.55 10.77 6.10
CA PHE A 39 3.46 9.64 6.05
C PHE A 39 4.14 9.61 4.69
N GLU A 40 5.48 9.72 4.70
CA GLU A 40 6.25 9.69 3.45
C GLU A 40 6.47 8.26 3.01
N LEU A 41 6.31 8.03 1.71
CA LEU A 41 6.51 6.72 1.11
C LEU A 41 7.80 6.72 0.30
N ASP A 42 8.52 5.61 0.32
CA ASP A 42 9.63 5.46 -0.61
C ASP A 42 9.09 5.17 -2.00
N ASP A 43 9.99 5.06 -2.99
CA ASP A 43 9.56 4.92 -4.37
C ASP A 43 8.72 3.67 -4.59
N ILE A 44 9.11 2.56 -3.97
CA ILE A 44 8.39 1.30 -4.14
C ILE A 44 7.03 1.36 -3.47
N ALA A 45 6.99 1.87 -2.25
CA ALA A 45 5.72 2.00 -1.52
C ALA A 45 4.76 2.94 -2.25
N GLY A 46 5.28 4.04 -2.79
CA GLY A 46 4.45 4.96 -3.56
C GLY A 46 3.85 4.29 -4.79
N GLU A 47 4.64 3.46 -5.45
CA GLU A 47 4.17 2.74 -6.63
C GLU A 47 3.08 1.74 -6.27
N VAL A 48 3.29 0.99 -5.19
CA VAL A 48 2.30 0.01 -4.74
C VAL A 48 1.00 0.70 -4.35
N MET A 49 1.11 1.82 -3.62
CA MET A 49 -0.09 2.53 -3.17
C MET A 49 -0.91 3.08 -4.31
N GLN A 50 -0.28 3.41 -5.44
CA GLN A 50 -1.02 3.89 -6.60
C GLN A 50 -1.92 2.81 -7.21
N LEU A 51 -1.66 1.55 -6.92
CA LEU A 51 -2.47 0.44 -7.40
C LEU A 51 -3.66 0.15 -6.51
N ILE A 52 -3.71 0.75 -5.33
CA ILE A 52 -4.82 0.53 -4.41
C ILE A 52 -5.99 1.40 -4.84
N ASN A 53 -7.07 0.76 -5.25
CA ASN A 53 -8.22 1.45 -5.83
C ASN A 53 -9.55 1.08 -5.17
N GLY A 54 -9.52 0.29 -4.09
CA GLY A 54 -10.74 -0.13 -3.42
C GLY A 54 -11.53 -1.20 -4.14
N LYS A 55 -10.97 -1.77 -5.21
CA LYS A 55 -11.64 -2.80 -6.01
C LYS A 55 -10.77 -4.03 -6.21
N ASP A 56 -9.47 -3.85 -6.42
CA ASP A 56 -8.56 -4.97 -6.65
C ASP A 56 -8.18 -5.63 -5.34
N THR A 57 -8.10 -6.95 -5.38
CA THR A 57 -7.59 -7.70 -4.22
C THR A 57 -6.09 -7.52 -4.12
N LEU A 58 -5.56 -7.85 -2.95
CA LEU A 58 -4.11 -7.84 -2.75
C LEU A 58 -3.42 -8.75 -3.77
N LYS A 59 -4.02 -9.91 -4.06
CA LYS A 59 -3.46 -10.81 -5.07
C LYS A 59 -3.36 -10.14 -6.43
N GLN A 60 -4.39 -9.42 -6.83
CA GLN A 60 -4.38 -8.73 -8.12
C GLN A 60 -3.32 -7.64 -8.16
N ILE A 61 -3.14 -6.93 -7.06
CA ILE A 61 -2.10 -5.92 -6.96
C ILE A 61 -0.72 -6.55 -7.07
N ILE A 62 -0.51 -7.66 -6.37
CA ILE A 62 0.75 -8.38 -6.44
C ILE A 62 1.02 -8.88 -7.86
N ASP A 63 -0.01 -9.42 -8.51
CA ASP A 63 0.15 -9.93 -9.87
C ASP A 63 0.61 -8.82 -10.83
N LYS A 64 0.07 -7.62 -10.69
CA LYS A 64 0.50 -6.48 -11.51
C LYS A 64 1.96 -6.11 -11.26
N LEU A 65 2.38 -6.17 -10.01
CA LEU A 65 3.76 -5.86 -9.67
C LEU A 65 4.72 -6.94 -10.15
N LEU A 66 4.29 -8.20 -10.12
CA LEU A 66 5.13 -9.29 -10.62
C LEU A 66 5.40 -9.16 -12.11
N VAL A 67 4.43 -8.66 -12.86
CA VAL A 67 4.63 -8.38 -14.28
C VAL A 67 5.66 -7.25 -14.46
N LYS A 68 5.52 -6.20 -13.67
CA LYS A 68 6.42 -5.04 -13.78
C LYS A 68 7.84 -5.37 -13.36
N TYR A 69 8.00 -6.18 -12.33
CA TYR A 69 9.32 -6.54 -11.78
C TYR A 69 9.66 -7.98 -12.13
N GLU A 70 9.55 -8.31 -13.41
CA GLU A 70 9.73 -9.70 -13.84
C GLU A 70 11.12 -10.24 -13.61
N ASP A 71 12.12 -9.36 -13.48
CA ASP A 71 13.49 -9.76 -13.21
C ASP A 71 13.76 -10.10 -11.75
N ALA A 72 12.83 -9.75 -10.86
CA ALA A 72 12.99 -10.01 -9.43
C ALA A 72 12.32 -11.33 -9.07
N PRO A 73 12.83 -12.04 -8.02
CA PRO A 73 12.16 -13.26 -7.58
C PRO A 73 10.73 -12.99 -7.12
N ASN A 74 9.79 -13.78 -7.62
CA ASN A 74 8.38 -13.57 -7.31
C ASN A 74 8.10 -13.60 -5.82
N GLU A 75 8.73 -14.54 -5.11
CA GLU A 75 8.52 -14.68 -3.69
C GLU A 75 8.97 -13.44 -2.92
N GLN A 76 10.11 -12.88 -3.34
CA GLN A 76 10.63 -11.68 -2.69
C GLN A 76 9.70 -10.48 -2.91
N VAL A 77 9.24 -10.29 -4.15
CA VAL A 77 8.34 -9.19 -4.45
C VAL A 77 7.06 -9.33 -3.65
N THR A 78 6.49 -10.53 -3.61
CA THR A 78 5.26 -10.78 -2.87
C THR A 78 5.45 -10.49 -1.39
N ASN A 79 6.53 -10.99 -0.79
CA ASN A 79 6.78 -10.79 0.63
C ASN A 79 7.00 -9.31 0.96
N ASP A 80 7.74 -8.60 0.11
CA ASP A 80 8.02 -7.18 0.35
C ASP A 80 6.74 -6.37 0.27
N VAL A 81 5.88 -6.66 -0.70
CA VAL A 81 4.61 -5.93 -0.84
C VAL A 81 3.70 -6.21 0.35
N VAL A 82 3.55 -7.47 0.72
CA VAL A 82 2.68 -7.84 1.84
C VAL A 82 3.19 -7.21 3.13
N THR A 83 4.50 -7.28 3.38
CA THR A 83 5.08 -6.71 4.59
C THR A 83 4.88 -5.20 4.64
N MET A 84 5.10 -4.54 3.51
CA MET A 84 4.95 -3.09 3.46
C MET A 84 3.49 -2.68 3.68
N LEU A 85 2.55 -3.35 3.02
CA LEU A 85 1.14 -3.01 3.19
C LEU A 85 0.65 -3.35 4.58
N GLN A 86 1.13 -4.46 5.18
CA GLN A 86 0.78 -4.80 6.55
C GLN A 86 1.28 -3.73 7.52
N SER A 87 2.48 -3.22 7.29
CA SER A 87 3.03 -2.14 8.11
C SER A 87 2.15 -0.90 8.05
N LEU A 88 1.67 -0.55 6.87
CA LEU A 88 0.78 0.60 6.72
C LEU A 88 -0.57 0.35 7.40
N ALA A 89 -1.09 -0.87 7.30
CA ALA A 89 -2.33 -1.21 7.99
C ALA A 89 -2.16 -1.10 9.50
N ASP A 90 -1.01 -1.55 10.02
CA ASP A 90 -0.73 -1.48 11.44
C ASP A 90 -0.67 -0.03 11.93
N LYS A 91 -0.27 0.87 11.06
CA LYS A 91 -0.20 2.30 11.39
C LYS A 91 -1.53 3.03 11.16
N GLY A 92 -2.54 2.32 10.69
CA GLY A 92 -3.84 2.93 10.45
C GLY A 92 -3.98 3.62 9.10
N PHE A 93 -3.05 3.40 8.17
CA PHE A 93 -3.12 4.01 6.84
C PHE A 93 -3.79 3.13 5.80
N LEU A 94 -4.20 1.93 6.17
CA LEU A 94 -4.89 1.01 5.25
C LEU A 94 -6.00 0.27 5.98
N THR A 95 -7.09 0.07 5.25
CA THR A 95 -8.17 -0.80 5.70
C THR A 95 -8.38 -1.88 4.64
N ASN A 96 -9.22 -2.86 4.93
CA ASN A 96 -9.66 -3.81 3.91
C ASN A 96 -11.16 -3.76 3.79
N GLU A 97 -11.62 -3.99 2.58
CA GLU A 97 -13.06 -4.00 2.28
C GLU A 97 -13.61 -5.41 2.30
#